data_7d1ed67a62094d667f9f0268a7d9e47d
#
_entry.id   7d1ed67a62094d667f9f0268a7d9e47d
#
_cell.length_a   1.000
_cell.length_b   1.000
_cell.length_c   1.000
_cell.angle_alpha   90.00
_cell.angle_beta   90.00
_cell.angle_gamma   90.00
#
_symmetry.space_group_name_H-M   'P 1'
#
loop_
_entity.id
_entity.type
_entity.pdbx_description
1 polymer ?
#
loop_
_entity_poly.entity_id
_entity_poly.type
_entity_poly.pdbx_seq_one_letter_code
_entity_poly.pdbx_strand_id
1 'polypeptide(L)'
;MNFVKRAWLNLRFKKGRTALLILVTSAIMLFVLAGLLIKSAATTATQQAKDSVGATLTLSANREAAFKKMRSSTSTTSGKPTMPKLTTSPVKLSTAKKIAALSGVSSYSATVSTSANAKGFDAIETSSSSSGFGGKMPGGSTSSGDITVSGVTSTASNSNFSNDTYTITSGRGLKASDADTKNVVIETNLAKSNSLKVGSTIKLKATTGSKSTYTLKVVGIYKAKSSATASMGPGQSDPANTVFTGTTFANTLKGSKYAGTADSVTFNVSTPSKVASVKAQAKKLINTSKYSINSDDASYQMVKASMKSVTGFANKIVWLVVIAGTIILALIVILMIRERRYEIGVLLSLGESRMKIIAQFFVELLVVLVIGVGVAGVGGKFVGDKLAQQIVSTQTTTTSTTNQMGGMPGGSGNAQGGAPSGQMGNRANAMATQKQKQTKLSTQVTPQAILLLIAVGLVIIFIAILVGAGGILRLQPKKVLIG
;
A
#
# COMPACT_ATOMS: atom_id res chain seq x y z
N MET A 1 -8.76 -6.38 61.04
CA MET A 1 -7.63 -6.34 60.02
C MET A 1 -8.22 -5.94 58.68
N ASN A 2 -7.58 -4.98 57.99
CA ASN A 2 -8.07 -4.56 56.66
C ASN A 2 -7.93 -5.73 55.64
N PHE A 3 -8.94 -5.93 54.82
CA PHE A 3 -8.98 -7.00 53.80
C PHE A 3 -7.77 -6.95 52.84
N VAL A 4 -7.20 -5.77 52.57
CA VAL A 4 -5.99 -5.59 51.79
C VAL A 4 -4.75 -6.22 52.45
N LYS A 5 -4.58 -6.03 53.78
CA LYS A 5 -3.48 -6.62 54.52
C LYS A 5 -3.59 -8.14 54.55
N ARG A 6 -4.81 -8.70 54.66
CA ARG A 6 -5.06 -10.14 54.54
C ARG A 6 -4.73 -10.68 53.17
N ALA A 7 -5.11 -9.97 52.10
CA ALA A 7 -4.78 -10.36 50.73
C ALA A 7 -3.25 -10.45 50.52
N TRP A 8 -2.51 -9.44 50.96
CA TRP A 8 -1.05 -9.40 50.86
C TRP A 8 -0.38 -10.55 51.64
N LEU A 9 -0.78 -10.82 52.89
CA LEU A 9 -0.25 -11.93 53.70
C LEU A 9 -0.51 -13.29 53.03
N ASN A 10 -1.72 -13.50 52.49
CA ASN A 10 -2.05 -14.72 51.77
C ASN A 10 -1.15 -15.00 50.56
N LEU A 11 -0.83 -13.98 49.76
CA LEU A 11 0.08 -14.06 48.61
C LEU A 11 1.48 -14.46 49.07
N ARG A 12 1.94 -13.96 50.21
CA ARG A 12 3.28 -14.21 50.73
C ARG A 12 3.42 -15.61 51.37
N PHE A 13 2.38 -16.11 52.05
CA PHE A 13 2.44 -17.42 52.73
C PHE A 13 2.24 -18.60 51.79
N LYS A 14 1.34 -18.50 50.79
CA LYS A 14 1.06 -19.58 49.83
C LYS A 14 1.83 -19.44 48.52
N LYS A 15 3.18 -19.44 48.60
CA LYS A 15 4.10 -19.14 47.50
C LYS A 15 3.86 -19.97 46.22
N GLY A 16 3.65 -21.28 46.32
CA GLY A 16 3.47 -22.17 45.17
C GLY A 16 2.22 -21.82 44.37
N ARG A 17 1.11 -21.54 45.04
CA ARG A 17 -0.16 -21.13 44.39
C ARG A 17 -0.08 -19.72 43.76
N THR A 18 0.56 -18.81 44.49
CA THR A 18 0.79 -17.44 43.96
C THR A 18 1.68 -17.51 42.74
N ALA A 19 2.74 -18.33 42.73
CA ALA A 19 3.59 -18.51 41.54
C ALA A 19 2.80 -19.07 40.34
N LEU A 20 1.94 -20.07 40.55
CA LEU A 20 1.09 -20.63 39.51
C LEU A 20 0.12 -19.57 38.95
N LEU A 21 -0.50 -18.79 39.81
CA LEU A 21 -1.38 -17.68 39.41
C LEU A 21 -0.63 -16.65 38.59
N ILE A 22 0.57 -16.23 39.02
CA ILE A 22 1.41 -15.28 38.30
C ILE A 22 1.79 -15.85 36.92
N LEU A 23 2.18 -17.13 36.86
CA LEU A 23 2.55 -17.79 35.61
C LEU A 23 1.39 -17.81 34.62
N VAL A 24 0.22 -18.28 35.06
CA VAL A 24 -0.97 -18.35 34.20
C VAL A 24 -1.39 -16.96 33.76
N THR A 25 -1.47 -15.99 34.67
CA THR A 25 -1.87 -14.61 34.34
C THR A 25 -0.84 -13.96 33.42
N SER A 26 0.46 -14.18 33.65
CA SER A 26 1.52 -13.68 32.78
C SER A 26 1.42 -14.26 31.37
N ALA A 27 1.14 -15.56 31.24
CA ALA A 27 0.94 -16.19 29.94
C ALA A 27 -0.27 -15.61 29.20
N ILE A 28 -1.40 -15.46 29.87
CA ILE A 28 -2.60 -14.83 29.29
C ILE A 28 -2.29 -13.41 28.83
N MET A 29 -1.66 -12.59 29.69
CA MET A 29 -1.32 -11.20 29.37
C MET A 29 -0.30 -11.10 28.23
N LEU A 30 0.66 -12.04 28.14
CA LEU A 30 1.62 -12.08 27.06
C LEU A 30 0.95 -12.35 25.70
N PHE A 31 0.01 -13.29 25.62
CA PHE A 31 -0.73 -13.55 24.39
C PHE A 31 -1.65 -12.39 24.00
N VAL A 32 -2.31 -11.75 24.97
CA VAL A 32 -3.11 -10.55 24.72
C VAL A 32 -2.22 -9.43 24.19
N LEU A 33 -1.07 -9.19 24.82
CA LEU A 33 -0.10 -8.18 24.39
C LEU A 33 0.42 -8.47 22.99
N ALA A 34 0.76 -9.72 22.67
CA ALA A 34 1.19 -10.11 21.33
C ALA A 34 0.13 -9.78 20.28
N GLY A 35 -1.13 -10.08 20.53
CA GLY A 35 -2.24 -9.71 19.64
C GLY A 35 -2.39 -8.20 19.46
N LEU A 36 -2.24 -7.41 20.53
CA LEU A 36 -2.29 -5.95 20.49
C LEU A 36 -1.09 -5.35 19.71
N LEU A 37 0.10 -5.93 19.89
CA LEU A 37 1.30 -5.51 19.14
C LEU A 37 1.17 -5.80 17.65
N ILE A 38 0.65 -6.97 17.26
CA ILE A 38 0.37 -7.30 15.86
C ILE A 38 -0.61 -6.31 15.26
N LYS A 39 -1.69 -5.97 15.98
CA LYS A 39 -2.67 -4.97 15.54
C LYS A 39 -2.02 -3.59 15.38
N SER A 40 -1.22 -3.15 16.33
CA SER A 40 -0.49 -1.88 16.26
C SER A 40 0.48 -1.85 15.08
N ALA A 41 1.27 -2.91 14.88
CA ALA A 41 2.19 -3.04 13.76
C ALA A 41 1.46 -2.99 12.40
N ALA A 42 0.31 -3.66 12.29
CA ALA A 42 -0.50 -3.65 11.06
C ALA A 42 -1.08 -2.26 10.76
N THR A 43 -1.50 -1.52 11.78
CA THR A 43 -1.99 -0.14 11.60
C THR A 43 -0.87 0.81 11.20
N THR A 44 0.31 0.68 11.83
CA THR A 44 1.50 1.48 11.48
C THR A 44 1.97 1.17 10.05
N ALA A 45 2.03 -0.10 9.65
CA ALA A 45 2.38 -0.48 8.28
C ALA A 45 1.40 0.08 7.25
N THR A 46 0.09 0.06 7.56
CA THR A 46 -0.93 0.65 6.70
C THR A 46 -0.76 2.17 6.59
N GLN A 47 -0.44 2.84 7.69
CA GLN A 47 -0.21 4.28 7.69
C GLN A 47 1.07 4.64 6.91
N GLN A 48 2.17 3.91 7.13
CA GLN A 48 3.41 4.11 6.36
C GLN A 48 3.21 3.86 4.86
N ALA A 49 2.45 2.82 4.50
CA ALA A 49 2.09 2.57 3.10
C ALA A 49 1.27 3.72 2.52
N LYS A 50 0.35 4.30 3.30
CA LYS A 50 -0.43 5.46 2.91
C LYS A 50 0.44 6.72 2.73
N ASP A 51 1.42 6.91 3.60
CA ASP A 51 2.31 8.06 3.56
C ASP A 51 3.39 7.93 2.45
N SER A 52 3.77 6.69 2.10
CA SER A 52 4.71 6.40 1.02
C SER A 52 4.09 6.45 -0.38
N VAL A 53 2.79 6.22 -0.49
CA VAL A 53 2.05 6.44 -1.73
C VAL A 53 1.85 7.94 -1.89
N GLY A 54 2.46 8.51 -2.91
CA GLY A 54 2.27 9.93 -3.24
C GLY A 54 0.78 10.26 -3.30
N ALA A 55 0.39 11.37 -2.72
CA ALA A 55 -1.01 11.83 -2.74
C ALA A 55 -1.35 12.38 -4.13
N THR A 56 -1.39 11.51 -5.15
CA THR A 56 -1.60 11.90 -6.55
C THR A 56 -2.91 11.37 -7.12
N LEU A 57 -3.53 12.19 -7.96
CA LEU A 57 -4.70 11.85 -8.75
C LEU A 57 -4.37 12.05 -10.22
N THR A 58 -4.58 11.06 -11.06
CA THR A 58 -4.36 11.16 -12.50
C THR A 58 -5.69 11.18 -13.25
N LEU A 59 -5.93 12.25 -13.97
CA LEU A 59 -7.05 12.43 -14.91
C LEU A 59 -6.57 12.05 -16.32
N SER A 60 -7.23 11.10 -16.93
CA SER A 60 -6.94 10.66 -18.31
C SER A 60 -8.21 10.30 -19.06
N ALA A 61 -8.10 9.99 -20.34
CA ALA A 61 -9.21 9.45 -21.12
C ALA A 61 -9.69 8.11 -20.53
N ASN A 62 -11.00 7.92 -20.45
CA ASN A 62 -11.61 6.68 -20.00
C ASN A 62 -11.52 5.61 -21.10
N ARG A 63 -10.43 4.84 -21.07
CA ARG A 63 -10.17 3.77 -22.04
C ARG A 63 -11.18 2.64 -21.93
N GLU A 64 -11.62 2.30 -20.72
CA GLU A 64 -12.61 1.26 -20.50
C GLU A 64 -13.95 1.57 -21.17
N ALA A 65 -14.45 2.79 -20.98
CA ALA A 65 -15.64 3.27 -21.66
C ALA A 65 -15.45 3.32 -23.18
N ALA A 66 -14.26 3.72 -23.66
CA ALA A 66 -13.93 3.73 -25.07
C ALA A 66 -13.90 2.32 -25.68
N PHE A 67 -13.31 1.34 -24.98
CA PHE A 67 -13.34 -0.09 -25.38
C PHE A 67 -14.76 -0.68 -25.37
N LYS A 68 -15.56 -0.35 -24.34
CA LYS A 68 -16.95 -0.80 -24.27
C LYS A 68 -17.75 -0.26 -25.47
N LYS A 69 -17.57 1.03 -25.79
CA LYS A 69 -18.20 1.64 -26.95
C LYS A 69 -17.72 1.03 -28.27
N MET A 70 -16.44 0.71 -28.38
CA MET A 70 -15.87 0.04 -29.56
C MET A 70 -16.47 -1.34 -29.75
N ARG A 71 -16.63 -2.16 -28.68
CA ARG A 71 -17.26 -3.47 -28.73
C ARG A 71 -18.75 -3.40 -29.12
N SER A 72 -19.47 -2.41 -28.64
CA SER A 72 -20.89 -2.24 -28.95
C SER A 72 -21.15 -1.72 -30.36
N SER A 73 -20.14 -1.14 -31.02
CA SER A 73 -20.23 -0.64 -32.41
C SER A 73 -19.81 -1.68 -33.45
N THR A 74 -19.42 -2.89 -33.05
CA THR A 74 -19.14 -4.00 -33.97
C THR A 74 -20.48 -4.64 -34.39
N SER A 75 -21.28 -3.94 -35.22
CA SER A 75 -22.42 -4.53 -35.91
C SER A 75 -21.91 -5.29 -37.13
N THR A 76 -22.28 -6.55 -37.21
CA THR A 76 -22.15 -7.43 -38.39
C THR A 76 -22.97 -6.90 -39.54
N THR A 77 -22.40 -6.00 -40.31
CA THR A 77 -22.92 -5.74 -41.67
C THR A 77 -21.91 -6.32 -42.64
N SER A 78 -22.40 -7.15 -43.54
CA SER A 78 -21.66 -7.93 -44.56
C SER A 78 -20.69 -7.00 -45.34
N GLY A 79 -19.39 -7.13 -45.01
CA GLY A 79 -18.32 -6.41 -45.63
C GLY A 79 -17.07 -6.53 -44.78
N LYS A 80 -15.91 -6.67 -45.40
CA LYS A 80 -14.57 -6.79 -44.86
C LYS A 80 -14.44 -6.22 -43.41
N PRO A 81 -14.02 -6.99 -42.41
CA PRO A 81 -14.01 -6.52 -41.01
C PRO A 81 -13.01 -5.37 -40.86
N THR A 82 -13.52 -4.16 -40.84
CA THR A 82 -12.75 -2.97 -40.44
C THR A 82 -12.67 -2.94 -38.93
N MET A 83 -11.48 -3.16 -38.37
CA MET A 83 -11.28 -3.05 -36.92
C MET A 83 -11.66 -1.63 -36.46
N PRO A 84 -12.63 -1.48 -35.56
CA PRO A 84 -13.05 -0.18 -35.08
C PRO A 84 -11.87 0.52 -34.36
N LYS A 85 -11.60 1.74 -34.74
CA LYS A 85 -10.50 2.54 -34.19
C LYS A 85 -10.88 3.03 -32.80
N LEU A 86 -10.03 2.71 -31.79
CA LEU A 86 -10.21 3.24 -30.43
C LEU A 86 -10.08 4.76 -30.43
N THR A 87 -11.19 5.46 -30.21
CA THR A 87 -11.22 6.92 -30.14
C THR A 87 -11.28 7.36 -28.69
N THR A 88 -10.21 7.98 -28.23
CA THR A 88 -10.13 8.57 -26.87
C THR A 88 -10.18 10.10 -26.99
N SER A 89 -10.85 10.75 -26.04
CA SER A 89 -10.91 12.22 -25.96
C SER A 89 -9.77 12.73 -25.08
N PRO A 90 -8.90 13.62 -25.56
CA PRO A 90 -7.85 14.21 -24.72
C PRO A 90 -8.46 15.09 -23.61
N VAL A 91 -7.77 15.21 -22.49
CA VAL A 91 -8.21 16.03 -21.36
C VAL A 91 -8.08 17.51 -21.68
N LYS A 92 -9.15 18.28 -21.50
CA LYS A 92 -9.10 19.73 -21.66
C LYS A 92 -8.35 20.36 -20.49
N LEU A 93 -7.36 21.21 -20.76
CA LEU A 93 -6.60 21.92 -19.72
C LEU A 93 -7.49 22.88 -18.90
N SER A 94 -8.59 23.41 -19.50
CA SER A 94 -9.58 24.18 -18.76
C SER A 94 -10.27 23.39 -17.65
N THR A 95 -10.57 22.11 -17.89
CA THR A 95 -11.12 21.20 -16.87
C THR A 95 -10.05 20.89 -15.81
N ALA A 96 -8.81 20.66 -16.23
CA ALA A 96 -7.70 20.45 -15.32
C ALA A 96 -7.48 21.63 -14.37
N LYS A 97 -7.54 22.88 -14.87
CA LYS A 97 -7.46 24.10 -14.05
C LYS A 97 -8.57 24.19 -13.02
N LYS A 98 -9.82 23.80 -13.36
CA LYS A 98 -10.93 23.76 -12.39
C LYS A 98 -10.68 22.75 -11.28
N ILE A 99 -10.13 21.59 -11.60
CA ILE A 99 -9.78 20.59 -10.59
C ILE A 99 -8.59 21.06 -9.74
N ALA A 100 -7.60 21.71 -10.34
CA ALA A 100 -6.45 22.26 -9.64
C ALA A 100 -6.83 23.34 -8.61
N ALA A 101 -7.95 24.04 -8.81
CA ALA A 101 -8.48 25.03 -7.87
C ALA A 101 -9.24 24.41 -6.67
N LEU A 102 -9.43 23.10 -6.62
CA LEU A 102 -10.08 22.45 -5.49
C LEU A 102 -9.21 22.52 -4.22
N SER A 103 -9.86 22.74 -3.10
CA SER A 103 -9.18 22.72 -1.79
C SER A 103 -8.51 21.35 -1.54
N GLY A 104 -7.21 21.39 -1.28
CA GLY A 104 -6.40 20.18 -1.07
C GLY A 104 -5.54 19.78 -2.26
N VAL A 105 -5.67 20.41 -3.41
CA VAL A 105 -4.73 20.25 -4.53
C VAL A 105 -3.59 21.27 -4.36
N SER A 106 -2.35 20.79 -4.34
CA SER A 106 -1.17 21.65 -4.18
C SER A 106 -0.57 22.09 -5.53
N SER A 107 -0.60 21.19 -6.51
CA SER A 107 -0.08 21.46 -7.85
C SER A 107 -0.68 20.49 -8.87
N TYR A 108 -0.52 20.79 -10.15
CA TYR A 108 -0.84 19.84 -11.22
C TYR A 108 0.23 19.84 -12.30
N SER A 109 0.36 18.71 -12.99
CA SER A 109 1.23 18.53 -14.14
C SER A 109 0.46 17.90 -15.28
N ALA A 110 0.47 18.54 -16.42
CA ALA A 110 -0.10 18.02 -17.66
C ALA A 110 0.99 17.36 -18.48
N THR A 111 0.67 16.23 -19.12
CA THR A 111 1.56 15.50 -20.00
C THR A 111 0.92 15.30 -21.36
N VAL A 112 1.67 15.58 -22.41
CA VAL A 112 1.31 15.34 -23.80
C VAL A 112 2.38 14.47 -24.42
N SER A 113 2.03 13.35 -25.04
CA SER A 113 2.97 12.48 -25.74
C SER A 113 2.71 12.54 -27.25
N THR A 114 3.77 12.73 -28.00
CA THR A 114 3.74 12.69 -29.47
C THR A 114 5.09 12.22 -29.99
N SER A 115 5.22 12.03 -31.30
CA SER A 115 6.49 11.69 -31.93
C SER A 115 6.84 12.70 -33.03
N ALA A 116 8.12 12.84 -33.29
CA ALA A 116 8.66 13.66 -34.34
C ALA A 116 9.87 12.97 -34.98
N ASN A 117 10.23 13.37 -36.21
CA ASN A 117 11.46 12.89 -36.80
C ASN A 117 12.59 13.89 -36.54
N ALA A 118 13.76 13.34 -36.22
CA ALA A 118 14.99 14.10 -36.13
C ALA A 118 15.33 14.71 -37.47
N LYS A 119 15.85 15.96 -37.50
CA LYS A 119 16.36 16.60 -38.68
C LYS A 119 17.66 17.35 -38.36
N GLY A 120 18.76 16.90 -38.99
CA GLY A 120 20.09 17.47 -38.76
C GLY A 120 20.75 17.02 -37.46
N PHE A 121 20.26 15.95 -36.87
CA PHE A 121 20.88 15.16 -35.81
C PHE A 121 20.32 13.72 -35.89
N ASP A 122 21.03 12.75 -35.33
CA ASP A 122 20.68 11.33 -35.42
C ASP A 122 20.07 10.83 -34.12
N ALA A 123 18.97 10.08 -34.23
CA ALA A 123 18.41 9.34 -33.11
C ALA A 123 19.36 8.20 -32.70
N ILE A 124 19.34 7.81 -31.43
CA ILE A 124 20.12 6.69 -30.94
C ILE A 124 19.52 5.38 -31.47
N GLU A 125 20.34 4.60 -32.19
CA GLU A 125 19.94 3.25 -32.58
C GLU A 125 19.91 2.35 -31.35
N THR A 126 18.72 1.91 -30.98
CA THR A 126 18.55 0.90 -29.96
C THR A 126 18.56 -0.47 -30.61
N SER A 127 19.45 -1.35 -30.14
CA SER A 127 19.63 -2.75 -30.62
C SER A 127 18.41 -3.67 -30.40
N SER A 128 17.23 -3.10 -30.18
CA SER A 128 15.97 -3.82 -30.08
C SER A 128 15.21 -3.91 -31.41
N SER A 129 15.93 -3.99 -32.53
CA SER A 129 15.38 -4.60 -33.75
C SER A 129 15.33 -6.13 -33.59
N SER A 130 14.78 -6.62 -32.47
CA SER A 130 14.39 -8.01 -32.42
C SER A 130 13.13 -8.16 -33.28
N SER A 131 13.37 -8.62 -34.51
CA SER A 131 12.46 -9.42 -35.31
C SER A 131 11.85 -10.51 -34.40
N GLY A 132 10.76 -10.21 -33.72
CA GLY A 132 10.12 -11.13 -32.82
C GLY A 132 8.68 -10.76 -32.56
N PHE A 133 7.77 -11.28 -33.36
CA PHE A 133 6.34 -11.38 -33.07
C PHE A 133 5.51 -10.09 -32.98
N GLY A 134 5.88 -9.07 -33.72
CA GLY A 134 5.03 -7.93 -33.97
C GLY A 134 4.43 -8.02 -35.37
N GLY A 135 3.56 -8.99 -35.61
CA GLY A 135 2.71 -8.95 -36.80
C GLY A 135 2.08 -7.56 -36.88
N LYS A 136 2.33 -6.84 -37.97
CA LYS A 136 1.74 -5.56 -38.30
C LYS A 136 0.23 -5.67 -38.08
N MET A 137 -0.29 -5.23 -36.92
CA MET A 137 -1.72 -5.17 -36.69
C MET A 137 -2.31 -4.25 -37.76
N PRO A 138 -3.18 -4.77 -38.63
CA PRO A 138 -3.81 -3.95 -39.67
C PRO A 138 -4.71 -2.93 -38.96
N GLY A 139 -4.35 -1.67 -39.02
CA GLY A 139 -5.18 -0.57 -38.48
C GLY A 139 -4.48 0.44 -37.61
N GLY A 140 -3.25 0.23 -37.19
CA GLY A 140 -2.46 1.19 -36.45
C GLY A 140 -1.44 1.91 -37.34
N SER A 141 -1.82 2.88 -38.11
CA SER A 141 -0.86 3.86 -38.64
C SER A 141 -0.50 4.84 -37.53
N THR A 142 0.32 4.39 -36.59
CA THR A 142 1.15 5.30 -35.82
C THR A 142 2.28 5.69 -36.76
N SER A 143 2.30 6.92 -37.25
CA SER A 143 3.50 7.52 -37.79
C SER A 143 4.51 7.60 -36.65
N SER A 144 5.26 6.53 -36.49
CA SER A 144 6.30 6.40 -35.49
C SER A 144 7.46 7.28 -35.93
N GLY A 145 7.63 8.42 -35.28
CA GLY A 145 8.83 9.23 -35.47
C GLY A 145 9.99 8.67 -34.65
N ASP A 146 11.22 9.04 -35.00
CA ASP A 146 12.46 8.57 -34.40
C ASP A 146 12.63 9.10 -32.96
N ILE A 147 12.02 10.23 -32.66
CA ILE A 147 12.11 10.93 -31.38
C ILE A 147 10.72 10.97 -30.71
N THR A 148 10.66 10.53 -29.50
CA THR A 148 9.49 10.71 -28.62
C THR A 148 9.54 12.10 -28.00
N VAL A 149 8.47 12.87 -28.18
CA VAL A 149 8.33 14.22 -27.61
C VAL A 149 7.34 14.17 -26.47
N SER A 150 7.82 14.42 -25.26
CA SER A 150 7.03 14.52 -24.03
C SER A 150 6.83 15.98 -23.67
N GLY A 151 5.63 16.51 -23.93
CA GLY A 151 5.23 17.83 -23.47
C GLY A 151 4.84 17.78 -21.99
N VAL A 152 5.49 18.60 -21.17
CA VAL A 152 5.24 18.65 -19.72
C VAL A 152 5.01 20.09 -19.26
N THR A 153 4.28 20.27 -18.17
CA THR A 153 4.10 21.60 -17.55
C THR A 153 5.42 22.08 -16.94
N SER A 154 6.14 21.18 -16.25
CA SER A 154 7.52 21.38 -15.78
C SER A 154 8.19 20.02 -15.61
N THR A 155 9.52 19.97 -15.74
CA THR A 155 10.25 18.73 -15.47
C THR A 155 10.19 18.33 -13.99
N ALA A 156 10.19 19.30 -13.08
CA ALA A 156 10.12 19.02 -11.63
C ALA A 156 8.81 18.33 -11.21
N SER A 157 7.71 18.56 -11.92
CA SER A 157 6.41 17.94 -11.64
C SER A 157 6.18 16.63 -12.41
N ASN A 158 7.11 16.23 -13.27
CA ASN A 158 7.06 14.94 -13.96
C ASN A 158 7.56 13.82 -13.04
N SER A 159 6.83 12.70 -12.99
CA SER A 159 7.11 11.58 -12.08
C SER A 159 8.52 10.99 -12.22
N ASN A 160 9.08 10.96 -13.43
CA ASN A 160 10.42 10.43 -13.64
C ASN A 160 11.50 11.30 -12.99
N PHE A 161 11.31 12.62 -12.98
CA PHE A 161 12.22 13.55 -12.33
C PHE A 161 11.97 13.64 -10.83
N SER A 162 10.72 13.65 -10.39
CA SER A 162 10.39 13.70 -8.96
C SER A 162 10.77 12.44 -8.19
N ASN A 163 10.86 11.29 -8.87
CA ASN A 163 11.29 10.00 -8.29
C ASN A 163 12.78 9.73 -8.53
N ASP A 164 13.57 10.74 -8.92
CA ASP A 164 15.00 10.62 -9.21
C ASP A 164 15.36 9.53 -10.26
N THR A 165 14.41 9.10 -11.07
CA THR A 165 14.66 8.19 -12.20
C THR A 165 15.41 8.92 -13.31
N TYR A 166 15.12 10.21 -13.50
CA TYR A 166 15.81 11.13 -14.38
C TYR A 166 16.41 12.28 -13.56
N THR A 167 17.64 12.66 -13.87
CA THR A 167 18.35 13.75 -13.18
C THR A 167 18.90 14.73 -14.20
N ILE A 168 18.71 16.04 -13.99
CA ILE A 168 19.35 17.08 -14.80
C ILE A 168 20.84 17.10 -14.52
N THR A 169 21.66 16.87 -15.54
CA THR A 169 23.13 16.83 -15.44
C THR A 169 23.80 18.10 -15.90
N SER A 170 23.14 18.87 -16.79
CA SER A 170 23.66 20.16 -17.28
C SER A 170 22.50 21.09 -17.65
N GLY A 171 22.71 22.39 -17.43
CA GLY A 171 21.69 23.40 -17.68
C GLY A 171 20.55 23.37 -16.65
N ARG A 172 19.32 23.52 -17.11
CA ARG A 172 18.12 23.53 -16.26
C ARG A 172 16.98 22.67 -16.82
N GLY A 173 16.08 22.26 -15.95
CA GLY A 173 14.81 21.67 -16.35
C GLY A 173 13.83 22.72 -16.91
N LEU A 174 12.76 22.23 -17.53
CA LEU A 174 11.64 23.08 -17.97
C LEU A 174 10.85 23.59 -16.77
N LYS A 175 10.47 24.85 -16.83
CA LYS A 175 9.59 25.53 -15.86
C LYS A 175 8.19 25.71 -16.47
N ALA A 176 7.21 26.03 -15.65
CA ALA A 176 5.85 26.34 -16.13
C ALA A 176 5.83 27.52 -17.12
N SER A 177 6.77 28.47 -16.98
CA SER A 177 6.96 29.59 -17.92
C SER A 177 7.46 29.18 -19.31
N ASP A 178 7.97 27.95 -19.47
CA ASP A 178 8.43 27.44 -20.76
C ASP A 178 7.27 26.81 -21.59
N ALA A 179 6.02 26.85 -21.12
CA ALA A 179 4.88 26.19 -21.76
C ALA A 179 4.72 26.54 -23.23
N ASP A 180 4.87 27.81 -23.58
CA ASP A 180 4.69 28.34 -24.92
C ASP A 180 6.03 28.59 -25.67
N THR A 181 7.14 28.15 -25.10
CA THR A 181 8.48 28.31 -25.67
C THR A 181 8.88 27.10 -26.52
N LYS A 182 9.92 27.29 -27.33
CA LYS A 182 10.58 26.18 -28.06
C LYS A 182 11.81 25.64 -27.31
N ASN A 183 11.77 25.67 -25.98
CA ASN A 183 12.82 25.12 -25.15
C ASN A 183 12.67 23.59 -25.07
N VAL A 184 13.81 22.89 -25.07
CA VAL A 184 13.86 21.43 -25.00
C VAL A 184 14.91 20.95 -24.01
N VAL A 185 14.60 19.86 -23.34
CA VAL A 185 15.54 19.10 -22.49
C VAL A 185 15.75 17.74 -23.14
N ILE A 186 17.01 17.37 -23.40
CA ILE A 186 17.40 16.16 -24.13
C ILE A 186 18.17 15.18 -23.24
N GLU A 187 18.23 13.91 -23.64
CA GLU A 187 18.95 12.89 -22.89
C GLU A 187 20.46 12.96 -23.14
N THR A 188 21.27 12.53 -22.17
CA THR A 188 22.74 12.60 -22.20
C THR A 188 23.37 11.85 -23.36
N ASN A 189 22.87 10.65 -23.70
CA ASN A 189 23.41 9.86 -24.81
C ASN A 189 23.10 10.53 -26.15
N LEU A 190 21.86 11.03 -26.31
CA LEU A 190 21.47 11.79 -27.51
C LEU A 190 22.34 13.05 -27.67
N ALA A 191 22.61 13.74 -26.56
CA ALA A 191 23.47 14.92 -26.55
C ALA A 191 24.91 14.58 -26.96
N LYS A 192 25.48 13.51 -26.41
CA LYS A 192 26.85 13.07 -26.70
C LYS A 192 27.03 12.64 -28.15
N SER A 193 26.14 11.76 -28.65
CA SER A 193 26.24 11.23 -30.02
C SER A 193 26.14 12.33 -31.09
N ASN A 194 25.45 13.40 -30.77
CA ASN A 194 25.26 14.53 -31.69
C ASN A 194 26.09 15.79 -31.32
N SER A 195 27.02 15.67 -30.37
CA SER A 195 27.86 16.80 -29.89
C SER A 195 27.05 18.02 -29.44
N LEU A 196 25.83 17.81 -28.93
CA LEU A 196 24.91 18.86 -28.50
C LEU A 196 25.24 19.30 -27.06
N LYS A 197 25.18 20.60 -26.82
CA LYS A 197 25.42 21.24 -25.49
C LYS A 197 24.22 22.09 -25.13
N VAL A 198 24.14 22.52 -23.87
CA VAL A 198 23.18 23.54 -23.46
C VAL A 198 23.39 24.79 -24.26
N GLY A 199 22.33 25.32 -24.88
CA GLY A 199 22.36 26.44 -25.83
C GLY A 199 22.34 26.02 -27.29
N SER A 200 22.68 24.76 -27.63
CA SER A 200 22.56 24.25 -29.03
C SER A 200 21.11 24.23 -29.49
N THR A 201 20.90 24.14 -30.80
CA THR A 201 19.57 24.04 -31.42
C THR A 201 19.42 22.66 -32.08
N ILE A 202 18.23 22.07 -31.93
CA ILE A 202 17.82 20.87 -32.65
C ILE A 202 16.61 21.17 -33.55
N LYS A 203 16.44 20.40 -34.60
CA LYS A 203 15.28 20.53 -35.50
C LYS A 203 14.44 19.24 -35.40
N LEU A 204 13.15 19.40 -35.17
CA LEU A 204 12.17 18.31 -35.16
C LEU A 204 11.16 18.52 -36.29
N LYS A 205 10.92 17.48 -37.10
CA LYS A 205 9.90 17.45 -38.14
C LYS A 205 8.66 16.74 -37.65
N ALA A 206 7.51 17.40 -37.68
CA ALA A 206 6.23 16.80 -37.28
C ALA A 206 5.91 15.57 -38.15
N THR A 207 5.43 14.47 -37.50
CA THR A 207 4.98 13.26 -38.22
C THR A 207 3.53 13.38 -38.68
N THR A 208 2.77 14.31 -38.09
CA THR A 208 1.34 14.55 -38.34
C THR A 208 1.11 15.98 -38.82
N GLY A 209 -0.07 16.26 -39.34
CA GLY A 209 -0.46 17.59 -39.80
C GLY A 209 0.34 18.09 -40.98
N SER A 210 0.83 19.32 -40.89
CA SER A 210 1.59 20.01 -41.97
C SER A 210 3.00 19.47 -42.21
N LYS A 211 3.46 18.50 -41.38
CA LYS A 211 4.83 17.96 -41.42
C LYS A 211 5.94 19.04 -41.39
N SER A 212 5.63 20.15 -40.76
CA SER A 212 6.54 21.29 -40.61
C SER A 212 7.75 20.95 -39.75
N THR A 213 8.86 21.64 -40.01
CA THR A 213 10.09 21.53 -39.24
C THR A 213 10.15 22.70 -38.23
N TYR A 214 10.47 22.40 -37.01
CA TYR A 214 10.58 23.37 -35.92
C TYR A 214 11.99 23.33 -35.35
N THR A 215 12.55 24.50 -35.04
CA THR A 215 13.84 24.62 -34.35
C THR A 215 13.59 24.86 -32.88
N LEU A 216 14.26 24.08 -32.01
CA LEU A 216 14.16 24.14 -30.55
C LEU A 216 15.54 24.41 -29.96
N LYS A 217 15.57 25.14 -28.82
CA LYS A 217 16.78 25.47 -28.08
C LYS A 217 16.94 24.50 -26.93
N VAL A 218 18.09 23.84 -26.81
CA VAL A 218 18.46 22.96 -25.69
C VAL A 218 18.74 23.81 -24.47
N VAL A 219 17.92 23.67 -23.42
CA VAL A 219 18.07 24.40 -22.15
C VAL A 219 18.58 23.52 -21.02
N GLY A 220 18.56 22.21 -21.21
CA GLY A 220 19.09 21.25 -20.24
C GLY A 220 19.34 19.89 -20.84
N ILE A 221 20.16 19.12 -20.16
CA ILE A 221 20.49 17.74 -20.48
C ILE A 221 20.18 16.90 -19.25
N TYR A 222 19.46 15.79 -19.44
CA TYR A 222 19.15 14.88 -18.35
C TYR A 222 19.77 13.52 -18.58
N LYS A 223 19.99 12.79 -17.51
CA LYS A 223 20.46 11.39 -17.50
C LYS A 223 19.38 10.49 -16.94
N ALA A 224 19.01 9.46 -17.68
CA ALA A 224 18.16 8.38 -17.18
C ALA A 224 19.02 7.36 -16.40
N LYS A 225 18.54 6.85 -15.25
CA LYS A 225 19.18 5.75 -14.54
C LYS A 225 19.07 4.45 -15.37
N SER A 226 20.06 3.58 -15.29
CA SER A 226 20.10 2.30 -16.03
C SER A 226 18.90 1.39 -15.72
N SER A 227 18.29 1.52 -14.55
CA SER A 227 17.04 0.81 -14.22
C SER A 227 15.84 1.23 -15.07
N ALA A 228 15.86 2.45 -15.61
CA ALA A 228 14.80 2.94 -16.49
C ALA A 228 14.87 2.33 -17.89
N THR A 229 16.07 1.98 -18.34
CA THR A 229 16.30 1.32 -19.65
C THR A 229 16.07 -0.18 -19.58
N ALA A 230 16.33 -0.82 -18.45
CA ALA A 230 16.19 -2.25 -18.25
C ALA A 230 14.72 -2.74 -18.11
N SER A 231 13.78 -1.84 -17.83
CA SER A 231 12.35 -2.16 -17.55
C SER A 231 11.43 -1.82 -18.72
N MET A 232 11.90 -1.74 -19.94
CA MET A 232 11.09 -1.39 -21.10
C MET A 232 10.14 -2.52 -21.48
N GLY A 233 8.86 -2.35 -21.13
CA GLY A 233 7.77 -3.17 -21.64
C GLY A 233 7.33 -2.73 -23.03
N PRO A 234 6.56 -3.58 -23.74
CA PRO A 234 6.01 -3.23 -25.06
C PRO A 234 5.21 -1.92 -24.99
N GLY A 235 5.57 -0.92 -25.78
CA GLY A 235 4.89 0.38 -25.86
C GLY A 235 5.46 1.48 -24.97
N GLN A 236 6.55 1.25 -24.26
CA GLN A 236 7.30 2.32 -23.58
C GLN A 236 8.33 2.94 -24.50
N SER A 237 8.47 4.27 -24.40
CA SER A 237 9.44 5.03 -25.19
C SER A 237 10.83 4.89 -24.60
N ASP A 238 11.83 4.73 -25.48
CA ASP A 238 13.23 4.73 -25.07
C ASP A 238 13.62 6.09 -24.47
N PRO A 239 14.12 6.13 -23.23
CA PRO A 239 14.61 7.36 -22.64
C PRO A 239 15.67 8.08 -23.48
N ALA A 240 16.54 7.31 -24.18
CA ALA A 240 17.60 7.86 -25.01
C ALA A 240 17.07 8.73 -26.17
N ASN A 241 15.92 8.35 -26.74
CA ASN A 241 15.25 9.07 -27.81
C ASN A 241 14.03 9.89 -27.32
N THR A 242 13.95 10.17 -26.02
CA THR A 242 12.89 10.98 -25.45
C THR A 242 13.37 12.39 -25.17
N VAL A 243 12.64 13.38 -25.66
CA VAL A 243 12.89 14.80 -25.40
C VAL A 243 11.72 15.42 -24.67
N PHE A 244 11.99 16.34 -23.75
CA PHE A 244 10.97 17.05 -23.00
C PHE A 244 10.82 18.48 -23.51
N THR A 245 9.56 18.92 -23.72
CA THR A 245 9.21 20.26 -24.21
C THR A 245 8.03 20.83 -23.42
N GLY A 246 7.65 22.08 -23.68
CA GLY A 246 6.38 22.63 -23.19
C GLY A 246 5.17 21.92 -23.81
N THR A 247 4.07 21.86 -23.07
CA THR A 247 2.82 21.18 -23.51
C THR A 247 2.23 21.79 -24.79
N THR A 248 2.32 23.11 -24.97
CA THR A 248 1.81 23.79 -26.16
C THR A 248 2.57 23.39 -27.41
N PHE A 249 3.91 23.30 -27.32
CA PHE A 249 4.72 22.88 -28.46
C PHE A 249 4.45 21.40 -28.82
N ALA A 250 4.34 20.51 -27.83
CA ALA A 250 3.99 19.11 -28.10
C ALA A 250 2.62 18.98 -28.77
N ASN A 251 1.63 19.80 -28.39
CA ASN A 251 0.33 19.84 -29.02
C ASN A 251 0.41 20.38 -30.48
N THR A 252 1.29 21.34 -30.75
CA THR A 252 1.54 21.86 -32.13
C THR A 252 2.05 20.71 -33.02
N LEU A 253 2.97 19.89 -32.54
CA LEU A 253 3.45 18.70 -33.26
C LEU A 253 2.36 17.65 -33.45
N LYS A 254 1.47 17.49 -32.49
CA LYS A 254 0.37 16.52 -32.50
C LYS A 254 -0.77 16.94 -33.44
N GLY A 255 -0.93 18.23 -33.65
CA GLY A 255 -1.91 18.83 -34.56
C GLY A 255 -2.84 19.83 -33.89
N SER A 256 -3.37 20.77 -34.64
CA SER A 256 -4.18 21.93 -34.16
C SER A 256 -5.38 21.52 -33.29
N LYS A 257 -6.02 20.38 -33.58
CA LYS A 257 -7.16 19.85 -32.81
C LYS A 257 -6.82 19.51 -31.36
N TYR A 258 -5.54 19.38 -31.00
CA TYR A 258 -5.07 19.09 -29.65
C TYR A 258 -4.69 20.35 -28.86
N ALA A 259 -4.83 21.54 -29.45
CA ALA A 259 -4.56 22.78 -28.73
C ALA A 259 -5.34 22.87 -27.42
N GLY A 260 -4.66 23.24 -26.33
CA GLY A 260 -5.26 23.34 -24.99
C GLY A 260 -5.71 22.03 -24.37
N THR A 261 -5.15 20.91 -24.84
CA THR A 261 -5.44 19.57 -24.26
C THR A 261 -4.19 18.88 -23.73
N ALA A 262 -4.38 17.81 -22.97
CA ALA A 262 -3.34 16.91 -22.49
C ALA A 262 -3.79 15.46 -22.60
N ASP A 263 -2.86 14.52 -22.68
CA ASP A 263 -3.17 13.09 -22.67
C ASP A 263 -3.50 12.62 -21.25
N SER A 264 -2.77 13.16 -20.27
CA SER A 264 -3.04 12.97 -18.85
C SER A 264 -2.68 14.20 -18.04
N VAL A 265 -3.34 14.36 -16.90
CA VAL A 265 -3.05 15.41 -15.93
C VAL A 265 -2.96 14.76 -14.56
N THR A 266 -1.82 14.93 -13.92
CA THR A 266 -1.58 14.47 -12.56
C THR A 266 -1.71 15.64 -11.59
N PHE A 267 -2.52 15.48 -10.56
CA PHE A 267 -2.73 16.44 -9.48
C PHE A 267 -2.02 15.93 -8.23
N ASN A 268 -1.20 16.74 -7.61
CA ASN A 268 -0.63 16.48 -6.30
C ASN A 268 -1.59 17.01 -5.24
N VAL A 269 -2.01 16.13 -4.33
CA VAL A 269 -2.89 16.48 -3.21
C VAL A 269 -2.02 16.72 -1.97
N SER A 270 -2.33 17.74 -1.20
CA SER A 270 -1.50 18.16 -0.06
C SER A 270 -1.30 17.07 1.01
N THR A 271 -2.29 16.18 1.18
CA THR A 271 -2.20 15.07 2.13
C THR A 271 -2.94 13.83 1.59
N PRO A 272 -2.41 12.61 1.82
CA PRO A 272 -3.05 11.36 1.38
C PRO A 272 -4.49 11.18 1.88
N SER A 273 -4.81 11.74 3.06
CA SER A 273 -6.17 11.67 3.63
C SER A 273 -7.22 12.44 2.81
N LYS A 274 -6.81 13.48 2.08
CA LYS A 274 -7.69 14.30 1.25
C LYS A 274 -7.93 13.72 -0.15
N VAL A 275 -7.14 12.72 -0.58
CA VAL A 275 -7.23 12.13 -1.94
C VAL A 275 -8.64 11.66 -2.27
N ALA A 276 -9.29 10.94 -1.35
CA ALA A 276 -10.65 10.44 -1.56
C ALA A 276 -11.68 11.57 -1.73
N SER A 277 -11.58 12.62 -0.92
CA SER A 277 -12.46 13.79 -0.98
C SER A 277 -12.26 14.58 -2.27
N VAL A 278 -10.99 14.88 -2.61
CA VAL A 278 -10.64 15.60 -3.86
C VAL A 278 -11.08 14.78 -5.08
N LYS A 279 -10.87 13.47 -5.08
CA LYS A 279 -11.33 12.56 -6.15
C LYS A 279 -12.85 12.62 -6.34
N ALA A 280 -13.61 12.61 -5.24
CA ALA A 280 -15.07 12.71 -5.30
C ALA A 280 -15.55 14.06 -5.85
N GLN A 281 -14.91 15.17 -5.45
CA GLN A 281 -15.21 16.50 -5.98
C GLN A 281 -14.81 16.62 -7.45
N ALA A 282 -13.62 16.15 -7.84
CA ALA A 282 -13.14 16.16 -9.21
C ALA A 282 -14.03 15.32 -10.16
N LYS A 283 -14.57 14.19 -9.70
CA LYS A 283 -15.54 13.39 -10.47
C LYS A 283 -16.79 14.17 -10.86
N LYS A 284 -17.24 15.13 -10.04
CA LYS A 284 -18.40 15.98 -10.36
C LYS A 284 -18.09 17.01 -11.43
N LEU A 285 -16.81 17.34 -11.64
CA LEU A 285 -16.37 18.34 -12.63
C LEU A 285 -16.04 17.74 -14.01
N ILE A 286 -16.05 16.41 -14.12
CA ILE A 286 -15.69 15.71 -15.37
C ILE A 286 -16.85 14.88 -15.91
N ASN A 287 -16.82 14.65 -17.21
CA ASN A 287 -17.70 13.66 -17.83
C ASN A 287 -17.06 12.27 -17.71
N THR A 288 -17.58 11.46 -16.79
CA THR A 288 -17.04 10.11 -16.48
C THR A 288 -17.13 9.11 -17.62
N SER A 289 -17.99 9.34 -18.61
CA SER A 289 -18.01 8.53 -19.84
C SER A 289 -16.84 8.81 -20.78
N LYS A 290 -16.20 9.98 -20.67
CA LYS A 290 -15.04 10.37 -21.49
C LYS A 290 -13.74 10.32 -20.74
N TYR A 291 -13.78 10.62 -19.44
CA TYR A 291 -12.59 10.75 -18.59
C TYR A 291 -12.67 9.85 -17.36
N SER A 292 -11.53 9.36 -16.94
CA SER A 292 -11.36 8.67 -15.67
C SER A 292 -10.39 9.43 -14.77
N ILE A 293 -10.69 9.49 -13.46
CA ILE A 293 -9.78 10.02 -12.45
C ILE A 293 -9.41 8.90 -11.50
N ASN A 294 -8.15 8.55 -11.51
CA ASN A 294 -7.60 7.45 -10.72
C ASN A 294 -6.62 7.99 -9.70
N SER A 295 -6.61 7.40 -8.53
CA SER A 295 -5.57 7.60 -7.52
C SER A 295 -4.49 6.55 -7.71
N ASP A 296 -3.25 6.95 -7.55
CA ASP A 296 -2.11 6.02 -7.55
C ASP A 296 -1.95 5.40 -6.15
N ASP A 297 -3.01 4.71 -5.73
CA ASP A 297 -3.10 4.11 -4.40
C ASP A 297 -3.15 2.56 -4.46
N ALA A 298 -2.81 1.96 -5.59
CA ALA A 298 -2.85 0.51 -5.76
C ALA A 298 -1.98 -0.21 -4.72
N SER A 299 -0.76 0.26 -4.49
CA SER A 299 0.15 -0.28 -3.47
C SER A 299 -0.42 -0.13 -2.05
N TYR A 300 -1.03 1.03 -1.75
CA TYR A 300 -1.72 1.24 -0.48
C TYR A 300 -2.90 0.29 -0.30
N GLN A 301 -3.75 0.11 -1.34
CA GLN A 301 -4.90 -0.78 -1.27
C GLN A 301 -4.46 -2.24 -1.06
N MET A 302 -3.38 -2.65 -1.70
CA MET A 302 -2.80 -3.99 -1.52
C MET A 302 -2.31 -4.20 -0.08
N VAL A 303 -1.53 -3.25 0.47
CA VAL A 303 -1.06 -3.31 1.86
C VAL A 303 -2.23 -3.25 2.82
N LYS A 304 -3.21 -2.37 2.60
CA LYS A 304 -4.42 -2.26 3.42
C LYS A 304 -5.22 -3.57 3.45
N ALA A 305 -5.40 -4.22 2.30
CA ALA A 305 -6.10 -5.51 2.23
C ALA A 305 -5.36 -6.60 3.01
N SER A 306 -4.03 -6.70 2.83
CA SER A 306 -3.19 -7.64 3.57
C SER A 306 -3.22 -7.37 5.08
N MET A 307 -3.07 -6.12 5.49
CA MET A 307 -3.08 -5.73 6.91
C MET A 307 -4.47 -5.88 7.55
N LYS A 308 -5.55 -5.74 6.79
CA LYS A 308 -6.90 -6.04 7.27
C LYS A 308 -7.04 -7.51 7.66
N SER A 309 -6.50 -8.42 6.86
CA SER A 309 -6.47 -9.85 7.16
C SER A 309 -5.66 -10.13 8.44
N VAL A 310 -4.45 -9.56 8.54
CA VAL A 310 -3.58 -9.69 9.73
C VAL A 310 -4.27 -9.14 11.00
N THR A 311 -4.89 -7.97 10.91
CA THR A 311 -5.63 -7.37 12.03
C THR A 311 -6.85 -8.21 12.42
N GLY A 312 -7.55 -8.76 11.43
CA GLY A 312 -8.68 -9.67 11.67
C GLY A 312 -8.25 -10.95 12.42
N PHE A 313 -7.12 -11.53 12.02
CA PHE A 313 -6.54 -12.69 12.68
C PHE A 313 -6.08 -12.36 14.12
N ALA A 314 -5.37 -11.25 14.30
CA ALA A 314 -4.94 -10.79 15.64
C ALA A 314 -6.13 -10.57 16.58
N ASN A 315 -7.21 -9.96 16.11
CA ASN A 315 -8.42 -9.78 16.91
C ASN A 315 -9.05 -11.12 17.33
N LYS A 316 -9.10 -12.10 16.42
CA LYS A 316 -9.62 -13.44 16.75
C LYS A 316 -8.78 -14.13 17.84
N ILE A 317 -7.43 -14.03 17.75
CA ILE A 317 -6.53 -14.54 18.79
C ILE A 317 -6.79 -13.86 20.13
N VAL A 318 -6.85 -12.53 20.16
CA VAL A 318 -7.13 -11.78 21.40
C VAL A 318 -8.44 -12.24 22.04
N TRP A 319 -9.53 -12.34 21.26
CA TRP A 319 -10.80 -12.81 21.78
C TRP A 319 -10.76 -14.24 22.30
N LEU A 320 -10.08 -15.15 21.56
CA LEU A 320 -9.91 -16.54 22.02
C LEU A 320 -9.17 -16.60 23.33
N VAL A 321 -8.07 -15.85 23.47
CA VAL A 321 -7.26 -15.82 24.70
C VAL A 321 -8.03 -15.18 25.84
N VAL A 322 -8.80 -14.11 25.61
CA VAL A 322 -9.65 -13.48 26.63
C VAL A 322 -10.69 -14.47 27.15
N ILE A 323 -11.37 -15.18 26.27
CA ILE A 323 -12.39 -16.18 26.66
C ILE A 323 -11.73 -17.34 27.41
N ALA A 324 -10.71 -17.97 26.85
CA ALA A 324 -10.01 -19.08 27.47
C ALA A 324 -9.37 -18.68 28.82
N GLY A 325 -8.71 -17.52 28.85
CA GLY A 325 -8.10 -16.95 30.05
C GLY A 325 -9.12 -16.66 31.15
N THR A 326 -10.30 -16.15 30.78
CA THR A 326 -11.40 -15.92 31.74
C THR A 326 -11.89 -17.25 32.35
N ILE A 327 -12.06 -18.27 31.53
CA ILE A 327 -12.48 -19.61 31.99
C ILE A 327 -11.44 -20.19 32.93
N ILE A 328 -10.15 -20.16 32.56
CA ILE A 328 -9.06 -20.69 33.37
C ILE A 328 -8.97 -19.96 34.72
N LEU A 329 -8.99 -18.61 34.68
CA LEU A 329 -8.95 -17.82 35.92
C LEU A 329 -10.21 -18.05 36.79
N ALA A 330 -11.39 -18.18 36.20
CA ALA A 330 -12.60 -18.49 36.94
C ALA A 330 -12.51 -19.85 37.64
N LEU A 331 -12.00 -20.90 36.96
CA LEU A 331 -11.77 -22.22 37.57
C LEU A 331 -10.78 -22.15 38.71
N ILE A 332 -9.67 -21.41 38.55
CA ILE A 332 -8.69 -21.23 39.62
C ILE A 332 -9.31 -20.48 40.80
N VAL A 333 -10.12 -19.45 40.58
CA VAL A 333 -10.84 -18.69 41.62
C VAL A 333 -11.81 -19.65 42.37
N ILE A 334 -12.56 -20.46 41.64
CA ILE A 334 -13.46 -21.46 42.25
C ILE A 334 -12.67 -22.45 43.14
N LEU A 335 -11.53 -22.96 42.66
CA LEU A 335 -10.67 -23.82 43.46
C LEU A 335 -10.14 -23.10 44.71
N MET A 336 -9.71 -21.84 44.56
CA MET A 336 -9.28 -21.01 45.71
C MET A 336 -10.36 -20.84 46.75
N ILE A 337 -11.59 -20.59 46.34
CA ILE A 337 -12.73 -20.46 47.26
C ILE A 337 -13.02 -21.79 47.93
N ARG A 338 -12.97 -22.88 47.17
CA ARG A 338 -13.20 -24.25 47.70
C ARG A 338 -12.18 -24.65 48.78
N GLU A 339 -10.90 -24.40 48.54
CA GLU A 339 -9.83 -24.67 49.50
C GLU A 339 -9.94 -23.85 50.79
N ARG A 340 -10.48 -22.59 50.69
CA ARG A 340 -10.62 -21.71 51.85
C ARG A 340 -12.04 -21.64 52.39
N ARG A 341 -12.86 -22.68 52.10
CA ARG A 341 -14.27 -22.68 52.47
C ARG A 341 -14.45 -22.53 53.97
N TYR A 342 -13.62 -23.22 54.79
CA TYR A 342 -13.65 -23.14 56.25
C TYR A 342 -13.26 -21.75 56.76
N GLU A 343 -12.16 -21.17 56.27
CA GLU A 343 -11.72 -19.82 56.64
C GLU A 343 -12.82 -18.76 56.31
N ILE A 344 -13.45 -18.90 55.12
CA ILE A 344 -14.56 -18.03 54.71
C ILE A 344 -15.76 -18.22 55.64
N GLY A 345 -16.08 -19.46 56.05
CA GLY A 345 -17.17 -19.76 57.00
C GLY A 345 -16.98 -19.08 58.35
N VAL A 346 -15.76 -19.18 58.91
CA VAL A 346 -15.38 -18.50 60.15
C VAL A 346 -15.50 -16.98 60.04
N LEU A 347 -15.03 -16.38 58.94
CA LEU A 347 -15.15 -14.92 58.73
C LEU A 347 -16.60 -14.44 58.61
N LEU A 348 -17.44 -15.24 57.97
CA LEU A 348 -18.89 -14.95 57.89
C LEU A 348 -19.58 -15.10 59.24
N SER A 349 -19.20 -16.04 60.09
CA SER A 349 -19.75 -16.20 61.44
C SER A 349 -19.31 -15.08 62.39
N LEU A 350 -18.14 -14.46 62.14
CA LEU A 350 -17.64 -13.29 62.84
C LEU A 350 -18.29 -11.95 62.33
N GLY A 351 -19.24 -12.04 61.38
CA GLY A 351 -19.99 -10.86 60.93
C GLY A 351 -19.34 -10.11 59.76
N GLU A 352 -18.24 -10.66 59.12
CA GLU A 352 -17.68 -10.03 57.90
C GLU A 352 -18.67 -10.12 56.76
N SER A 353 -18.82 -9.02 56.03
CA SER A 353 -19.71 -9.00 54.86
C SER A 353 -19.15 -9.80 53.70
N ARG A 354 -20.00 -10.49 52.93
CA ARG A 354 -19.65 -11.25 51.74
C ARG A 354 -18.89 -10.40 50.71
N MET A 355 -19.25 -9.11 50.57
CA MET A 355 -18.61 -8.17 49.66
C MET A 355 -17.12 -7.92 50.03
N LYS A 356 -16.80 -7.84 51.35
CA LYS A 356 -15.41 -7.67 51.80
C LYS A 356 -14.55 -8.90 51.46
N ILE A 357 -15.15 -10.07 51.53
CA ILE A 357 -14.47 -11.33 51.18
C ILE A 357 -14.20 -11.39 49.66
N ILE A 358 -15.19 -11.00 48.83
CA ILE A 358 -15.03 -10.89 47.36
C ILE A 358 -13.97 -9.84 47.04
N ALA A 359 -14.01 -8.66 47.69
CA ALA A 359 -13.02 -7.62 47.51
C ALA A 359 -11.60 -8.07 47.88
N GLN A 360 -11.42 -8.95 48.84
CA GLN A 360 -10.13 -9.56 49.18
C GLN A 360 -9.58 -10.38 48.01
N PHE A 361 -10.40 -11.24 47.38
CA PHE A 361 -9.99 -11.99 46.18
C PHE A 361 -9.68 -11.08 45.01
N PHE A 362 -10.45 -10.00 44.87
CA PHE A 362 -10.18 -9.00 43.84
C PHE A 362 -8.80 -8.35 43.99
N VAL A 363 -8.44 -7.96 45.23
CA VAL A 363 -7.13 -7.38 45.52
C VAL A 363 -6.02 -8.41 45.31
N GLU A 364 -6.20 -9.69 45.72
CA GLU A 364 -5.22 -10.76 45.45
C GLU A 364 -4.94 -10.89 43.96
N LEU A 365 -5.98 -10.96 43.09
CA LEU A 365 -5.84 -11.08 41.65
C LEU A 365 -5.34 -9.79 41.00
N LEU A 366 -5.66 -8.62 41.56
CA LEU A 366 -5.13 -7.36 41.06
C LEU A 366 -3.61 -7.27 41.25
N VAL A 367 -3.09 -7.68 42.39
CA VAL A 367 -1.64 -7.73 42.61
C VAL A 367 -0.97 -8.70 41.63
N VAL A 368 -1.57 -9.90 41.43
CA VAL A 368 -1.09 -10.88 40.46
C VAL A 368 -1.13 -10.30 39.03
N LEU A 369 -2.18 -9.54 38.66
CA LEU A 369 -2.29 -8.86 37.37
C LEU A 369 -1.15 -7.88 37.16
N VAL A 370 -0.87 -7.02 38.15
CA VAL A 370 0.21 -6.03 38.03
C VAL A 370 1.56 -6.71 37.78
N ILE A 371 1.84 -7.80 38.51
CA ILE A 371 3.05 -8.59 38.28
C ILE A 371 3.01 -9.25 36.91
N GLY A 372 1.87 -9.85 36.53
CA GLY A 372 1.68 -10.51 35.23
C GLY A 372 1.85 -9.56 34.04
N VAL A 373 1.31 -8.35 34.14
CA VAL A 373 1.49 -7.29 33.13
C VAL A 373 2.96 -6.85 33.06
N GLY A 374 3.66 -6.74 34.19
CA GLY A 374 5.09 -6.44 34.23
C GLY A 374 5.91 -7.50 33.50
N VAL A 375 5.68 -8.78 33.80
CA VAL A 375 6.35 -9.91 33.11
C VAL A 375 5.99 -9.94 31.63
N ALA A 376 4.72 -9.77 31.28
CA ALA A 376 4.27 -9.72 29.89
C ALA A 376 4.87 -8.52 29.13
N GLY A 377 5.02 -7.37 29.76
CA GLY A 377 5.62 -6.16 29.16
C GLY A 377 7.09 -6.38 28.77
N VAL A 378 7.88 -7.04 29.63
CA VAL A 378 9.27 -7.39 29.35
C VAL A 378 9.35 -8.48 28.27
N GLY A 379 8.56 -9.56 28.41
CA GLY A 379 8.55 -10.68 27.46
C GLY A 379 7.90 -10.32 26.11
N GLY A 380 6.94 -9.43 26.10
CA GLY A 380 6.18 -9.06 24.92
C GLY A 380 7.02 -8.36 23.83
N LYS A 381 8.03 -7.59 24.23
CA LYS A 381 8.97 -7.01 23.27
C LYS A 381 9.72 -8.10 22.50
N PHE A 382 10.20 -9.13 23.21
CA PHE A 382 10.95 -10.23 22.60
C PHE A 382 10.06 -11.10 21.68
N VAL A 383 8.84 -11.41 22.12
CA VAL A 383 7.88 -12.19 21.34
C VAL A 383 7.34 -11.38 20.15
N GLY A 384 7.06 -10.09 20.34
CA GLY A 384 6.57 -9.20 19.30
C GLY A 384 7.54 -9.08 18.13
N ASP A 385 8.83 -8.92 18.39
CA ASP A 385 9.86 -8.81 17.35
C ASP A 385 10.01 -10.13 16.54
N LYS A 386 9.93 -11.26 17.18
CA LYS A 386 9.96 -12.58 16.52
C LYS A 386 8.71 -12.83 15.65
N LEU A 387 7.54 -12.54 16.16
CA LEU A 387 6.28 -12.69 15.42
C LEU A 387 6.18 -11.73 14.24
N ALA A 388 6.61 -10.48 14.40
CA ALA A 388 6.63 -9.51 13.31
C ALA A 388 7.52 -9.97 12.14
N GLN A 389 8.71 -10.53 12.44
CA GLN A 389 9.61 -11.10 11.43
C GLN A 389 8.97 -12.29 10.70
N GLN A 390 8.29 -13.17 11.41
CA GLN A 390 7.68 -14.38 10.84
C GLN A 390 6.47 -14.04 9.94
N ILE A 391 5.64 -13.05 10.32
CA ILE A 391 4.50 -12.60 9.52
C ILE A 391 4.97 -11.98 8.21
N VAL A 392 6.03 -11.18 8.24
CA VAL A 392 6.62 -10.57 7.04
C VAL A 392 7.18 -11.64 6.10
N SER A 393 7.86 -12.66 6.61
CA SER A 393 8.41 -13.74 5.79
C SER A 393 7.35 -14.62 5.15
N THR A 394 6.26 -14.93 5.86
CA THR A 394 5.17 -15.76 5.34
C THR A 394 4.36 -15.05 4.25
N GLN A 395 4.19 -13.74 4.32
CA GLN A 395 3.49 -12.98 3.27
C GLN A 395 4.29 -12.88 1.97
N THR A 396 5.62 -12.88 2.03
CA THR A 396 6.47 -12.88 0.83
C THR A 396 6.35 -14.20 0.06
N THR A 397 6.11 -15.31 0.76
CA THR A 397 6.00 -16.64 0.15
C THR A 397 4.63 -16.88 -0.50
N THR A 398 3.56 -16.32 0.06
CA THR A 398 2.18 -16.54 -0.46
C THR A 398 1.90 -15.78 -1.76
N THR A 399 2.61 -14.69 -2.04
CA THR A 399 2.44 -13.92 -3.28
C THR A 399 3.10 -14.62 -4.48
N SER A 400 4.00 -15.58 -4.25
CA SER A 400 4.67 -16.34 -5.30
C SER A 400 3.91 -17.58 -5.78
N THR A 401 2.90 -18.04 -5.04
CA THR A 401 2.22 -19.31 -5.31
C THR A 401 0.85 -19.15 -6.00
N THR A 402 0.31 -17.94 -6.15
CA THR A 402 -1.04 -17.74 -6.70
C THR A 402 -1.08 -17.54 -8.22
N ASN A 403 0.04 -17.67 -8.92
CA ASN A 403 0.10 -17.58 -10.38
C ASN A 403 0.14 -18.93 -11.11
N GLN A 404 -0.20 -20.00 -10.41
CA GLN A 404 -0.29 -21.34 -11.03
C GLN A 404 -1.60 -22.01 -10.64
N MET A 405 -2.70 -21.62 -11.29
CA MET A 405 -3.82 -22.48 -11.62
C MET A 405 -4.90 -21.72 -12.39
N GLY A 406 -4.90 -21.93 -13.66
CA GLY A 406 -5.93 -21.52 -14.61
C GLY A 406 -5.71 -22.27 -15.93
N GLY A 407 -5.51 -23.58 -15.85
CA GLY A 407 -5.48 -24.45 -17.02
C GLY A 407 -6.89 -24.87 -17.40
N MET A 408 -7.39 -24.44 -18.55
CA MET A 408 -8.57 -25.00 -19.21
C MET A 408 -8.25 -26.43 -19.72
N PRO A 409 -9.16 -27.38 -19.58
CA PRO A 409 -9.08 -28.68 -20.26
C PRO A 409 -9.74 -28.58 -21.65
N GLY A 410 -9.04 -29.00 -22.66
CA GLY A 410 -9.69 -29.25 -23.95
C GLY A 410 -8.73 -29.26 -25.14
N GLY A 411 -8.54 -30.43 -25.76
CA GLY A 411 -8.07 -30.54 -27.13
C GLY A 411 -6.90 -31.49 -27.36
N SER A 412 -7.22 -32.76 -27.53
CA SER A 412 -6.37 -33.81 -28.11
C SER A 412 -5.88 -33.41 -29.52
N GLY A 413 -4.56 -33.50 -29.76
CA GLY A 413 -3.97 -33.29 -31.07
C GLY A 413 -2.50 -33.72 -31.08
N ASN A 414 -2.25 -34.91 -31.57
CA ASN A 414 -0.98 -35.58 -31.74
C ASN A 414 -0.15 -34.85 -32.81
N ALA A 415 1.07 -34.40 -32.46
CA ALA A 415 2.12 -34.11 -33.43
C ALA A 415 3.50 -34.20 -32.76
N GLN A 416 4.24 -35.16 -33.22
CA GLN A 416 5.60 -35.52 -32.93
C GLN A 416 6.55 -34.52 -33.58
N GLY A 417 7.46 -33.91 -32.80
CA GLY A 417 8.48 -33.03 -33.33
C GLY A 417 9.38 -32.48 -32.23
N GLY A 418 10.58 -32.98 -32.08
CA GLY A 418 11.57 -32.65 -31.07
C GLY A 418 11.96 -31.17 -31.08
N ALA A 419 12.11 -30.62 -29.94
CA ALA A 419 12.73 -29.32 -29.68
C ALA A 419 13.73 -29.44 -28.54
N PRO A 420 14.91 -28.79 -28.65
CA PRO A 420 15.98 -28.89 -27.66
C PRO A 420 15.58 -28.08 -26.40
N SER A 421 15.75 -28.72 -25.27
CA SER A 421 15.67 -28.12 -23.94
C SER A 421 16.74 -27.06 -23.75
N GLY A 422 16.38 -25.79 -23.77
CA GLY A 422 17.25 -24.64 -23.57
C GLY A 422 16.54 -23.53 -22.78
N GLN A 423 16.74 -23.54 -21.48
CA GLN A 423 16.90 -22.33 -20.65
C GLN A 423 15.79 -21.25 -20.70
N MET A 424 14.63 -21.58 -20.20
CA MET A 424 13.54 -20.60 -19.96
C MET A 424 13.25 -20.39 -18.46
N GLY A 425 14.26 -20.65 -17.59
CA GLY A 425 14.11 -20.63 -16.13
C GLY A 425 14.48 -19.31 -15.42
N ASN A 426 14.97 -18.27 -16.13
CA ASN A 426 15.58 -17.13 -15.40
C ASN A 426 15.02 -15.74 -15.72
N ARG A 427 13.87 -15.63 -16.39
CA ARG A 427 13.24 -14.32 -16.66
C ARG A 427 12.13 -13.89 -15.70
N ALA A 428 11.64 -14.78 -14.88
CA ALA A 428 10.63 -14.45 -13.88
C ALA A 428 11.19 -13.76 -12.62
N ASN A 429 12.51 -13.86 -12.39
CA ASN A 429 13.15 -13.27 -11.19
C ASN A 429 13.66 -11.83 -11.37
N ALA A 430 13.65 -11.27 -12.57
CA ALA A 430 14.14 -9.91 -12.81
C ALA A 430 13.08 -8.81 -12.51
N MET A 431 11.81 -9.17 -12.35
CA MET A 431 10.74 -8.20 -12.04
C MET A 431 10.50 -8.01 -10.53
N ALA A 432 11.18 -8.77 -9.68
CA ALA A 432 10.98 -8.75 -8.23
C ALA A 432 12.06 -7.98 -7.45
N THR A 433 13.03 -7.37 -8.12
CA THR A 433 14.10 -6.61 -7.44
C THR A 433 13.88 -5.10 -7.49
N GLN A 434 12.64 -4.64 -7.41
CA GLN A 434 12.44 -3.36 -6.76
C GLN A 434 12.72 -3.63 -5.26
N LYS A 435 13.87 -3.20 -4.77
CA LYS A 435 14.19 -3.13 -3.35
C LYS A 435 13.03 -2.40 -2.65
N GLN A 436 11.98 -3.14 -2.31
CA GLN A 436 11.06 -2.73 -1.26
C GLN A 436 11.97 -2.52 -0.06
N LYS A 437 12.18 -1.26 0.28
CA LYS A 437 12.78 -0.85 1.53
C LYS A 437 11.99 -1.62 2.59
N GLN A 438 12.58 -2.73 3.08
CA GLN A 438 11.94 -3.57 4.09
C GLN A 438 11.63 -2.64 5.24
N THR A 439 10.39 -2.27 5.35
CA THR A 439 9.90 -1.47 6.45
C THR A 439 10.01 -2.39 7.65
N LYS A 440 11.09 -2.23 8.44
CA LYS A 440 11.22 -2.92 9.73
C LYS A 440 9.99 -2.56 10.53
N LEU A 441 9.08 -3.51 10.68
CA LEU A 441 7.97 -3.37 11.61
C LEU A 441 8.59 -3.25 13.02
N SER A 442 8.76 -2.02 13.48
CA SER A 442 9.17 -1.75 14.85
C SER A 442 7.95 -1.98 15.75
N THR A 443 7.92 -3.11 16.43
CA THR A 443 6.93 -3.39 17.46
C THR A 443 7.36 -2.65 18.74
N GLN A 444 7.02 -1.37 18.84
CA GLN A 444 7.24 -0.63 20.08
C GLN A 444 6.04 -0.85 21.02
N VAL A 445 6.35 -1.28 22.24
CA VAL A 445 5.35 -1.35 23.30
C VAL A 445 5.00 0.09 23.69
N THR A 446 3.88 0.59 23.19
CA THR A 446 3.43 1.95 23.49
C THR A 446 2.75 1.98 24.87
N PRO A 447 2.80 3.11 25.60
CA PRO A 447 2.06 3.26 26.85
C PRO A 447 0.55 2.99 26.70
N GLN A 448 -0.01 3.29 25.54
CA GLN A 448 -1.40 2.99 25.21
C GLN A 448 -1.68 1.47 25.15
N ALA A 449 -0.74 0.67 24.62
CA ALA A 449 -0.89 -0.77 24.58
C ALA A 449 -0.87 -1.37 26.00
N ILE A 450 -0.02 -0.85 26.89
CA ILE A 450 0.04 -1.28 28.30
C ILE A 450 -1.26 -0.91 29.01
N LEU A 451 -1.79 0.29 28.82
CA LEU A 451 -3.03 0.73 29.43
C LEU A 451 -4.21 -0.15 28.97
N LEU A 452 -4.28 -0.45 27.68
CA LEU A 452 -5.29 -1.34 27.13
C LEU A 452 -5.15 -2.77 27.66
N LEU A 453 -3.91 -3.25 27.83
CA LEU A 453 -3.61 -4.56 28.41
C LEU A 453 -4.13 -4.64 29.87
N ILE A 454 -3.88 -3.60 30.67
CA ILE A 454 -4.39 -3.53 32.05
C ILE A 454 -5.92 -3.52 32.05
N ALA A 455 -6.55 -2.74 31.17
CA ALA A 455 -8.01 -2.68 31.07
C ALA A 455 -8.62 -4.05 30.74
N VAL A 456 -8.06 -4.75 29.74
CA VAL A 456 -8.50 -6.11 29.37
C VAL A 456 -8.28 -7.08 30.53
N GLY A 457 -7.13 -7.01 31.23
CA GLY A 457 -6.86 -7.84 32.39
C GLY A 457 -7.84 -7.63 33.54
N LEU A 458 -8.21 -6.37 33.81
CA LEU A 458 -9.23 -6.05 34.80
C LEU A 458 -10.60 -6.63 34.44
N VAL A 459 -10.99 -6.57 33.17
CA VAL A 459 -12.26 -7.17 32.69
C VAL A 459 -12.23 -8.68 32.88
N ILE A 460 -11.14 -9.36 32.53
CA ILE A 460 -10.98 -10.81 32.70
C ILE A 460 -11.12 -11.18 34.19
N ILE A 461 -10.41 -10.47 35.07
CA ILE A 461 -10.46 -10.71 36.52
C ILE A 461 -11.87 -10.46 37.07
N PHE A 462 -12.50 -9.37 36.65
CA PHE A 462 -13.85 -9.03 37.13
C PHE A 462 -14.85 -10.14 36.76
N ILE A 463 -14.84 -10.61 35.51
CA ILE A 463 -15.70 -11.71 35.07
C ILE A 463 -15.38 -13.01 35.81
N ALA A 464 -14.08 -13.34 35.96
CA ALA A 464 -13.66 -14.54 36.66
C ALA A 464 -14.13 -14.56 38.12
N ILE A 465 -14.08 -13.40 38.79
CA ILE A 465 -14.58 -13.24 40.16
C ILE A 465 -16.09 -13.34 40.22
N LEU A 466 -16.82 -12.72 39.29
CA LEU A 466 -18.29 -12.81 39.24
C LEU A 466 -18.74 -14.27 39.15
N VAL A 467 -18.09 -15.08 38.31
CA VAL A 467 -18.36 -16.50 38.14
C VAL A 467 -18.01 -17.26 39.43
N GLY A 468 -16.82 -16.99 39.99
CA GLY A 468 -16.36 -17.62 41.23
C GLY A 468 -17.16 -17.23 42.48
N ALA A 469 -17.57 -15.97 42.57
CA ALA A 469 -18.34 -15.42 43.71
C ALA A 469 -19.72 -16.09 43.89
N GLY A 470 -20.30 -16.64 42.77
CA GLY A 470 -21.53 -17.44 42.88
C GLY A 470 -21.44 -18.55 43.91
N GLY A 471 -20.24 -19.14 44.12
CA GLY A 471 -19.96 -20.11 45.19
C GLY A 471 -20.03 -19.48 46.58
N ILE A 472 -19.48 -18.27 46.78
CA ILE A 472 -19.47 -17.57 48.08
C ILE A 472 -20.88 -17.11 48.45
N LEU A 473 -21.67 -16.60 47.50
CA LEU A 473 -23.02 -16.14 47.74
C LEU A 473 -23.99 -17.25 48.21
N ARG A 474 -23.74 -18.49 47.80
CA ARG A 474 -24.51 -19.69 48.16
C ARG A 474 -24.05 -20.36 49.46
N LEU A 475 -22.89 -19.97 50.05
CA LEU A 475 -22.39 -20.51 51.29
C LEU A 475 -23.30 -20.09 52.46
N GLN A 476 -23.83 -21.11 53.16
CA GLN A 476 -24.52 -20.96 54.44
C GLN A 476 -23.52 -21.27 55.58
N PRO A 477 -23.22 -20.29 56.47
CA PRO A 477 -22.20 -20.48 57.54
C PRO A 477 -22.44 -21.71 58.37
N LYS A 478 -23.71 -21.98 58.68
CA LYS A 478 -24.10 -23.17 59.49
C LYS A 478 -23.71 -24.50 58.83
N LYS A 479 -23.87 -24.66 57.53
CA LYS A 479 -23.50 -25.90 56.80
C LYS A 479 -22.01 -26.08 56.61
N VAL A 480 -21.21 -25.03 56.72
CA VAL A 480 -19.76 -25.05 56.51
C VAL A 480 -19.02 -25.41 57.81
N LEU A 481 -19.61 -25.11 58.94
CA LEU A 481 -19.04 -25.33 60.28
C LEU A 481 -19.45 -26.69 60.88
N ILE A 482 -20.58 -27.29 60.47
CA ILE A 482 -21.16 -28.50 61.08
C ILE A 482 -20.93 -29.75 60.16
N GLY A 483 -20.61 -29.56 58.92
CA GLY A 483 -20.46 -30.64 58.00
C GLY A 483 -19.45 -30.42 56.92
#